data_83888fd0fc03e4ac8adfa9a68543f3fa
#
_entry.id   83888fd0fc03e4ac8adfa9a68543f3fa
#
_cell.length_a   1.000
_cell.length_b   1.000
_cell.length_c   1.000
_cell.angle_alpha   90.00
_cell.angle_beta   90.00
_cell.angle_gamma   90.00
#
_symmetry.space_group_name_H-M   'P 1'
#
loop_
_entity.id
_entity.type
_entity.pdbx_description
1 polymer ?
#
loop_
_entity_poly.entity_id
_entity_poly.type
_entity_poly.pdbx_seq_one_letter_code
_entity_poly.pdbx_strand_id
1 'polypeptide(L)'
;PVATSMGNPHCTFFVENLESEDLDYFGNSFENHQLFTNKTNVQLAQILSVDKIKVKVWERGVGKTLASGSSACAVAVAAFRRGLTGKKTQIIMDGGQLEIFWSCDGVWMAGETRQVFEGTVSNDFLWHIERV
;
A
#
# COMPACT_ATOMS: atom_id res chain seq x y z
N PRO A 1 2.26 -10.99 -11.53
CA PRO A 1 1.60 -10.17 -10.51
C PRO A 1 0.71 -11.00 -9.58
N VAL A 2 0.35 -10.41 -8.45
CA VAL A 2 -0.60 -11.00 -7.50
C VAL A 2 -1.70 -9.98 -7.22
N ALA A 3 -2.95 -10.37 -7.44
CA ALA A 3 -4.10 -9.56 -7.09
C ALA A 3 -4.54 -9.86 -5.65
N THR A 4 -4.75 -8.82 -4.85
CA THR A 4 -5.25 -8.89 -3.47
C THR A 4 -6.32 -7.82 -3.24
N SER A 5 -7.13 -8.00 -2.19
CA SER A 5 -8.09 -7.00 -1.74
C SER A 5 -7.90 -6.72 -0.24
N MET A 6 -7.79 -5.45 0.10
CA MET A 6 -7.80 -4.93 1.48
C MET A 6 -9.08 -4.09 1.73
N GLY A 7 -10.18 -4.42 1.02
CA GLY A 7 -11.36 -3.58 0.86
C GLY A 7 -11.29 -2.73 -0.41
N ASN A 8 -10.09 -2.48 -0.91
CA ASN A 8 -9.77 -1.89 -2.20
C ASN A 8 -8.83 -2.82 -3.00
N PRO A 9 -8.82 -2.76 -4.34
CA PRO A 9 -8.04 -3.66 -5.18
C PRO A 9 -6.57 -3.26 -5.25
N HIS A 10 -5.70 -4.28 -5.27
CA HIS A 10 -4.24 -4.14 -5.37
C HIS A 10 -3.67 -5.15 -6.37
N CYS A 11 -2.69 -4.71 -7.16
CA CYS A 11 -1.93 -5.53 -8.09
C CYS A 11 -0.43 -5.40 -7.76
N THR A 12 0.15 -6.45 -7.19
CA THR A 12 1.55 -6.45 -6.75
C THR A 12 2.43 -7.22 -7.74
N PHE A 13 3.49 -6.57 -8.22
CA PHE A 13 4.57 -7.16 -9.02
C PHE A 13 5.80 -7.35 -8.14
N PHE A 14 6.32 -8.56 -8.08
CA PHE A 14 7.60 -8.85 -7.44
C PHE A 14 8.71 -8.73 -8.48
N VAL A 15 9.69 -7.89 -8.20
CA VAL A 15 10.81 -7.54 -9.08
C VAL A 15 12.14 -7.81 -8.39
N GLU A 16 13.20 -8.05 -9.18
CA GLU A 16 14.54 -8.33 -8.63
C GLU A 16 15.22 -7.05 -8.16
N ASN A 17 15.07 -5.96 -8.90
CA ASN A 17 15.66 -4.65 -8.57
C ASN A 17 14.63 -3.53 -8.76
N LEU A 18 14.18 -2.96 -7.66
CA LEU A 18 13.17 -1.92 -7.64
C LEU A 18 13.63 -0.61 -8.31
N GLU A 19 14.94 -0.34 -8.29
CA GLU A 19 15.49 0.90 -8.86
C GLU A 19 15.61 0.87 -10.38
N SER A 20 15.62 -0.32 -10.98
CA SER A 20 15.63 -0.47 -12.44
C SER A 20 14.23 -0.45 -13.07
N GLU A 21 13.18 -0.45 -12.25
CA GLU A 21 11.81 -0.54 -12.74
C GLU A 21 11.15 0.85 -12.83
N ASP A 22 10.41 1.04 -13.91
CA ASP A 22 9.64 2.27 -14.15
C ASP A 22 8.23 2.16 -13.56
N LEU A 23 8.02 2.73 -12.37
CA LEU A 23 6.73 2.75 -11.71
C LEU A 23 5.64 3.48 -12.53
N ASP A 24 6.00 4.49 -13.33
CA ASP A 24 5.03 5.21 -14.19
C ASP A 24 4.51 4.28 -15.28
N TYR A 25 5.39 3.50 -15.89
CA TYR A 25 5.00 2.50 -16.88
C TYR A 25 4.03 1.46 -16.27
N PHE A 26 4.39 0.88 -15.13
CA PHE A 26 3.53 -0.11 -14.47
C PHE A 26 2.21 0.50 -13.98
N GLY A 27 2.25 1.68 -13.36
CA GLY A 27 1.07 2.38 -12.88
C GLY A 27 0.08 2.66 -14.00
N ASN A 28 0.52 3.35 -15.04
CA ASN A 28 -0.33 3.71 -16.18
C ASN A 28 -0.89 2.48 -16.93
N SER A 29 -0.08 1.42 -17.07
CA SER A 29 -0.48 0.21 -17.80
C SER A 29 -1.49 -0.66 -17.03
N PHE A 30 -1.36 -0.72 -15.71
CA PHE A 30 -2.12 -1.69 -14.90
C PHE A 30 -3.21 -1.08 -14.03
N GLU A 31 -3.16 0.21 -13.69
CA GLU A 31 -4.26 0.87 -12.96
C GLU A 31 -5.60 0.67 -13.64
N ASN A 32 -5.63 0.84 -14.97
CA ASN A 32 -6.85 0.78 -15.80
C ASN A 32 -7.00 -0.56 -16.54
N HIS A 33 -6.24 -1.59 -16.16
CA HIS A 33 -6.29 -2.87 -16.86
C HIS A 33 -7.68 -3.51 -16.77
N GLN A 34 -8.16 -4.09 -17.85
CA GLN A 34 -9.54 -4.64 -17.98
C GLN A 34 -9.93 -5.68 -16.92
N LEU A 35 -8.98 -6.35 -16.29
CA LEU A 35 -9.24 -7.26 -15.17
C LEU A 35 -9.70 -6.55 -13.90
N PHE A 36 -9.50 -5.24 -13.79
CA PHE A 36 -9.87 -4.43 -12.63
C PHE A 36 -10.95 -3.42 -13.02
N THR A 37 -12.22 -3.83 -12.94
CA THR A 37 -13.39 -3.04 -13.38
C THR A 37 -13.50 -1.67 -12.70
N ASN A 38 -12.95 -1.54 -11.48
CA ASN A 38 -12.94 -0.31 -10.69
C ASN A 38 -11.51 0.25 -10.52
N LYS A 39 -10.63 -0.01 -11.53
CA LYS A 39 -9.19 0.30 -11.45
C LYS A 39 -8.50 -0.41 -10.30
N THR A 40 -7.18 -0.27 -10.14
CA THR A 40 -6.42 -0.90 -9.06
C THR A 40 -5.26 -0.03 -8.61
N ASN A 41 -4.85 -0.18 -7.34
CA ASN A 41 -3.55 0.27 -6.87
C ASN A 41 -2.48 -0.70 -7.41
N VAL A 42 -1.32 -0.18 -7.78
CA VAL A 42 -0.21 -0.98 -8.34
C VAL A 42 1.00 -0.86 -7.42
N GLN A 43 1.64 -1.98 -7.11
CA GLN A 43 2.84 -2.00 -6.30
C GLN A 43 3.96 -2.75 -7.01
N LEU A 44 5.15 -2.16 -6.98
CA LEU A 44 6.40 -2.84 -7.29
C LEU A 44 7.08 -3.21 -5.96
N ALA A 45 7.43 -4.47 -5.78
CA ALA A 45 7.93 -5.01 -4.53
C ALA A 45 9.22 -5.81 -4.75
N GLN A 46 10.29 -5.44 -4.05
CA GLN A 46 11.55 -6.17 -4.02
C GLN A 46 11.73 -6.86 -2.67
N ILE A 47 11.90 -8.18 -2.70
CA ILE A 47 12.20 -8.97 -1.50
C ILE A 47 13.65 -8.72 -1.10
N LEU A 48 13.87 -8.14 0.08
CA LEU A 48 15.21 -7.93 0.62
C LEU A 48 15.66 -9.08 1.52
N SER A 49 14.72 -9.64 2.28
CA SER A 49 14.92 -10.81 3.14
C SER A 49 13.59 -11.50 3.42
N VAL A 50 13.60 -12.59 4.18
CA VAL A 50 12.39 -13.35 4.57
C VAL A 50 11.39 -12.49 5.39
N ASP A 51 11.82 -11.37 5.93
CA ASP A 51 11.04 -10.47 6.79
C ASP A 51 11.05 -8.99 6.33
N LYS A 52 11.66 -8.68 5.15
CA LYS A 52 11.76 -7.30 4.65
C LYS A 52 11.46 -7.19 3.17
N ILE A 53 10.62 -6.21 2.82
CA ILE A 53 10.26 -5.90 1.44
C ILE A 53 10.39 -4.39 1.21
N LYS A 54 11.07 -3.98 0.14
CA LYS A 54 11.07 -2.60 -0.35
C LYS A 54 9.97 -2.44 -1.39
N VAL A 55 9.20 -1.34 -1.30
CA VAL A 55 7.98 -1.15 -2.11
C VAL A 55 7.91 0.27 -2.66
N LYS A 56 7.58 0.38 -3.94
CA LYS A 56 7.11 1.62 -4.57
C LYS A 56 5.63 1.48 -4.91
N VAL A 57 4.86 2.56 -4.74
CA VAL A 57 3.40 2.55 -4.80
C VAL A 57 2.89 3.53 -5.84
N TRP A 58 1.94 3.05 -6.64
CA TRP A 58 1.06 3.84 -7.49
C TRP A 58 -0.38 3.67 -6.98
N GLU A 59 -0.95 4.74 -6.44
CA GLU A 59 -2.32 4.68 -5.91
C GLU A 59 -3.36 5.01 -6.98
N ARG A 60 -4.42 4.26 -6.97
CA ARG A 60 -5.57 4.38 -7.86
C ARG A 60 -6.15 5.80 -7.86
N GLY A 61 -6.13 6.47 -9.02
CA GLY A 61 -6.65 7.82 -9.19
C GLY A 61 -5.74 8.94 -8.66
N VAL A 62 -4.56 8.60 -8.12
CA VAL A 62 -3.62 9.56 -7.54
C VAL A 62 -2.28 9.54 -8.27
N GLY A 63 -1.75 8.34 -8.59
CA GLY A 63 -0.42 8.16 -9.14
C GLY A 63 0.61 7.76 -8.08
N LYS A 64 1.87 8.14 -8.27
CA LYS A 64 2.95 7.85 -7.32
C LYS A 64 2.69 8.50 -5.97
N THR A 65 2.83 7.69 -4.90
CA THR A 65 2.80 8.18 -3.52
C THR A 65 3.98 7.64 -2.73
N LEU A 66 4.39 8.36 -1.68
CA LEU A 66 5.54 8.00 -0.87
C LEU A 66 5.28 6.82 0.06
N ALA A 67 4.01 6.63 0.46
CA ALA A 67 3.60 5.55 1.34
C ALA A 67 2.09 5.29 1.21
N SER A 68 1.68 4.03 1.47
CA SER A 68 0.28 3.62 1.49
C SER A 68 0.12 2.42 2.42
N GLY A 69 -0.70 2.58 3.46
CA GLY A 69 -0.95 1.52 4.45
C GLY A 69 -1.62 0.30 3.85
N SER A 70 -2.67 0.48 3.03
CA SER A 70 -3.37 -0.65 2.38
C SER A 70 -2.47 -1.37 1.36
N SER A 71 -1.62 -0.64 0.64
CA SER A 71 -0.61 -1.23 -0.26
C SER A 71 0.43 -2.05 0.50
N ALA A 72 0.89 -1.57 1.66
CA ALA A 72 1.81 -2.32 2.52
C ALA A 72 1.19 -3.65 2.97
N CYS A 73 -0.07 -3.63 3.43
CA CYS A 73 -0.81 -4.83 3.81
C CYS A 73 -0.98 -5.80 2.63
N ALA A 74 -1.37 -5.28 1.46
CA ALA A 74 -1.57 -6.07 0.25
C ALA A 74 -0.29 -6.78 -0.20
N VAL A 75 0.85 -6.05 -0.19
CA VAL A 75 2.17 -6.61 -0.56
C VAL A 75 2.61 -7.70 0.42
N ALA A 76 2.47 -7.48 1.74
CA ALA A 76 2.84 -8.47 2.75
C ALA A 76 2.03 -9.77 2.59
N VAL A 77 0.71 -9.65 2.42
CA VAL A 77 -0.18 -10.81 2.17
C VAL A 77 0.18 -11.53 0.87
N ALA A 78 0.43 -10.78 -0.21
CA ALA A 78 0.83 -11.35 -1.50
C ALA A 78 2.16 -12.10 -1.41
N ALA A 79 3.15 -11.53 -0.72
CA ALA A 79 4.47 -12.13 -0.51
C ALA A 79 4.38 -13.44 0.29
N PHE A 80 3.65 -13.43 1.40
CA PHE A 80 3.43 -14.63 2.20
C PHE A 80 2.73 -15.73 1.39
N ARG A 81 1.66 -15.41 0.65
CA ARG A 81 0.94 -16.38 -0.19
C ARG A 81 1.80 -16.97 -1.29
N ARG A 82 2.81 -16.25 -1.75
CA ARG A 82 3.82 -16.72 -2.71
C ARG A 82 4.96 -17.51 -2.05
N GLY A 83 4.98 -17.63 -0.72
CA GLY A 83 6.07 -18.28 0.03
C GLY A 83 7.39 -17.47 0.02
N LEU A 84 7.33 -16.17 -0.26
CA LEU A 84 8.51 -15.30 -0.35
C LEU A 84 8.92 -14.74 1.02
N THR A 85 7.98 -14.61 1.94
CA THR A 85 8.20 -14.06 3.30
C THR A 85 7.40 -14.81 4.35
N GLY A 86 7.71 -14.56 5.64
CA GLY A 86 6.88 -14.96 6.77
C GLY A 86 5.60 -14.13 6.90
N LYS A 87 4.79 -14.44 7.93
CA LYS A 87 3.54 -13.69 8.25
C LYS A 87 3.81 -12.31 8.86
N LYS A 88 5.00 -12.09 9.41
CA LYS A 88 5.45 -10.83 9.97
C LYS A 88 6.50 -10.26 9.03
N THR A 89 6.27 -9.06 8.51
CA THR A 89 7.09 -8.47 7.44
C THR A 89 7.20 -6.97 7.62
N GLN A 90 8.41 -6.44 7.54
CA GLN A 90 8.68 -5.01 7.47
C GLN A 90 8.55 -4.55 6.02
N ILE A 91 7.70 -3.56 5.77
CA ILE A 91 7.51 -2.92 4.47
C ILE A 91 8.21 -1.56 4.51
N ILE A 92 9.16 -1.37 3.60
CA ILE A 92 9.96 -0.14 3.48
C ILE A 92 9.50 0.60 2.23
N MET A 93 9.05 1.83 2.41
CA MET A 93 8.59 2.73 1.35
C MET A 93 9.34 4.06 1.44
N ASP A 94 9.29 4.90 0.42
CA ASP A 94 9.98 6.18 0.39
C ASP A 94 9.54 7.13 1.53
N GLY A 95 8.27 7.04 1.95
CA GLY A 95 7.71 7.83 3.05
C GLY A 95 7.91 7.26 4.45
N GLY A 96 8.53 6.09 4.58
CA GLY A 96 8.78 5.43 5.88
C GLY A 96 8.56 3.93 5.84
N GLN A 97 8.51 3.33 7.04
CA GLN A 97 8.39 1.90 7.17
C GLN A 97 7.23 1.49 8.06
N LEU A 98 6.63 0.35 7.74
CA LEU A 98 5.52 -0.26 8.47
C LEU A 98 5.85 -1.71 8.78
N GLU A 99 5.41 -2.20 9.93
CA GLU A 99 5.41 -3.62 10.25
C GLU A 99 4.01 -4.18 9.98
N ILE A 100 3.94 -5.25 9.18
CA ILE A 100 2.69 -5.93 8.85
C ILE A 100 2.72 -7.32 9.45
N PHE A 101 1.63 -7.70 10.11
CA PHE A 101 1.45 -9.04 10.66
C PHE A 101 0.10 -9.62 10.21
N TRP A 102 0.14 -10.78 9.53
CA TRP A 102 -1.07 -11.47 9.09
C TRP A 102 -1.35 -12.66 10.01
N SER A 103 -2.41 -12.55 10.81
CA SER A 103 -2.89 -13.57 11.74
C SER A 103 -4.22 -14.20 11.29
N CYS A 104 -4.79 -15.07 12.13
CA CYS A 104 -6.08 -15.72 11.85
C CYS A 104 -7.28 -14.74 11.94
N ASP A 105 -7.14 -13.65 12.65
CA ASP A 105 -8.16 -12.62 12.88
C ASP A 105 -8.03 -11.40 11.96
N GLY A 106 -7.00 -11.35 11.09
CA GLY A 106 -6.83 -10.29 10.11
C GLY A 106 -5.40 -9.87 9.86
N VAL A 107 -5.28 -8.76 9.12
CA VAL A 107 -4.00 -8.11 8.82
C VAL A 107 -3.83 -6.91 9.74
N TRP A 108 -2.78 -6.93 10.53
CA TRP A 108 -2.41 -5.87 11.47
C TRP A 108 -1.26 -5.05 10.91
N MET A 109 -1.33 -3.74 11.13
CA MET A 109 -0.31 -2.79 10.71
C MET A 109 0.14 -1.97 11.90
N ALA A 110 1.46 -1.85 12.08
CA ALA A 110 2.08 -1.00 13.08
C ALA A 110 3.08 -0.04 12.42
N GLY A 111 3.14 1.20 12.91
CA GLY A 111 4.04 2.23 12.44
C GLY A 111 4.17 3.36 13.45
N GLU A 112 5.17 4.23 13.25
CA GLU A 112 5.35 5.42 14.06
C GLU A 112 4.24 6.43 13.81
N THR A 113 3.83 7.13 14.86
CA THR A 113 2.92 8.27 14.81
C THR A 113 3.55 9.48 15.48
N ARG A 114 3.28 10.69 14.94
CA ARG A 114 3.74 11.94 15.54
C ARG A 114 2.61 12.95 15.53
N GLN A 115 2.37 13.57 16.67
CA GLN A 115 1.48 14.73 16.75
C GLN A 115 2.17 15.92 16.08
N VAL A 116 1.53 16.48 15.05
CA VAL A 116 2.03 17.64 14.31
C VAL A 116 1.47 18.93 14.86
N PHE A 117 0.16 18.98 15.12
CA PHE A 117 -0.54 20.09 15.75
C PHE A 117 -1.82 19.61 16.40
N GLU A 118 -2.40 20.46 17.22
CA GLU A 118 -3.72 20.32 17.82
C GLU A 118 -4.55 21.57 17.49
N GLY A 119 -5.84 21.38 17.22
CA GLY A 119 -6.71 22.49 16.86
C GLY A 119 -8.17 22.20 17.21
N THR A 120 -8.99 23.25 17.28
CA THR A 120 -10.43 23.15 17.52
C THR A 120 -11.18 23.58 16.26
N VAL A 121 -12.13 22.76 15.84
CA VAL A 121 -13.03 23.10 14.72
C VAL A 121 -14.21 23.91 15.25
N SER A 122 -14.49 25.07 14.64
CA SER A 122 -15.60 25.92 15.06
C SER A 122 -16.97 25.28 14.72
N ASN A 123 -17.99 25.65 15.52
CA ASN A 123 -19.36 25.19 15.25
C ASN A 123 -19.88 25.65 13.89
N ASP A 124 -19.51 26.84 13.41
CA ASP A 124 -19.85 27.32 12.07
C ASP A 124 -19.35 26.39 10.96
N PHE A 125 -18.11 25.92 11.09
CA PHE A 125 -17.53 24.99 10.13
C PHE A 125 -18.29 23.64 10.11
N LEU A 126 -18.60 23.09 11.29
CA LEU A 126 -19.36 21.84 11.43
C LEU A 126 -20.76 21.95 10.84
N TRP A 127 -21.43 23.10 11.04
CA TRP A 127 -22.79 23.33 10.51
C TRP A 127 -22.85 23.37 8.98
N HIS A 128 -21.76 23.80 8.32
CA HIS A 128 -21.68 23.77 6.85
C HIS A 128 -21.46 22.38 6.28
N ILE A 129 -20.80 21.47 7.01
CA ILE A 129 -20.55 20.09 6.57
C ILE A 129 -21.82 19.23 6.65
N GLU A 130 -22.66 19.44 7.66
CA GLU A 130 -23.90 18.65 7.84
C GLU A 130 -24.98 18.93 6.77
N ARG A 131 -24.76 19.91 5.89
CA ARG A 131 -25.71 20.32 4.83
C ARG A 131 -25.27 19.97 3.41
N VAL A 132 -24.12 19.28 3.26
CA VAL A 132 -23.63 18.74 2.01
C VAL A 132 -23.90 17.24 1.97
#